data_e367c1fcfd18736e69a93e0c922719de
#
_entry.id   e367c1fcfd18736e69a93e0c922719de
#
_cell.length_a   1.000
_cell.length_b   1.000
_cell.length_c   1.000
_cell.angle_alpha   90.00
_cell.angle_beta   90.00
_cell.angle_gamma   90.00
#
_symmetry.space_group_name_H-M   'P 1'
#
loop_
_entity.id
_entity.type
_entity.pdbx_description
1 polymer ?
#
loop_
_entity_poly.entity_id
_entity_poly.type
_entity_poly.pdbx_seq_one_letter_code
_entity_poly.pdbx_strand_id
1 'polypeptide(L)'
;MWKEKVQQYEDQIINDLKGLLAIESVRDDAKASEDAPVGPGPRKALDYMYEIAHRDGFTTHDVDHIAGRIEAGKGNDVLGILCHVDVVPAGDGWDSNPFEPVVTEDAIIARGTLDDKGPTIAAYYAIKILEDMNVDWKKRIHMIIGTDEESDWKCTDRYFKTEEMPTLGFAPDAEFPCIHGEKGITTFDLVQNKLTEDQDEPDYELITFKSGERYNMVPDHAEARVLVKENMTDVIQDFEYFLEQNHLQGESTVDSGILVLTVEGKAVHGMDPSIGVNAGLYLLKFLASLNLDNNAQAFVAFSNRYLFNSDFGEKMGMKFHTDVMGDVTTNIGVITYDNENAGLFGINLRYPEGFEFEKAMDRFANEIQQYGFEVKLGKVQPPHYVDKNDPFVQKLVTAYRNQTNDMTEPYTIGGGTYARNLDKGVAFGAMFSDSEDLMHQKNEYITKKQLFNATSIYLEAIYSLCVEE
;
A
#
# COMPACT_ATOMS: atom_id res chain seq x y z
N MET A 1 -17.08 0.50 31.17
CA MET A 1 -17.97 -0.64 30.83
C MET A 1 -17.32 -1.57 29.80
N TRP A 2 -16.98 -1.11 28.57
CA TRP A 2 -16.43 -2.00 27.52
C TRP A 2 -15.05 -2.57 27.88
N LYS A 3 -14.11 -1.77 28.37
CA LYS A 3 -12.78 -2.21 28.83
C LYS A 3 -12.86 -3.29 29.93
N GLU A 4 -13.78 -3.18 30.86
CA GLU A 4 -13.99 -4.19 31.91
C GLU A 4 -14.53 -5.50 31.35
N LYS A 5 -15.31 -5.44 30.25
CA LYS A 5 -15.74 -6.64 29.53
C LYS A 5 -14.56 -7.32 28.84
N VAL A 6 -13.75 -6.58 28.10
CA VAL A 6 -12.55 -7.11 27.43
C VAL A 6 -11.58 -7.72 28.43
N GLN A 7 -11.40 -7.10 29.61
CA GLN A 7 -10.52 -7.61 30.65
C GLN A 7 -10.81 -9.06 31.07
N GLN A 8 -12.04 -9.50 30.96
CA GLN A 8 -12.41 -10.89 31.29
C GLN A 8 -11.93 -11.91 30.24
N TYR A 9 -11.49 -11.45 29.06
CA TYR A 9 -11.07 -12.26 27.92
C TYR A 9 -9.58 -12.12 27.57
N GLU A 10 -8.81 -11.31 28.31
CA GLU A 10 -7.41 -10.98 28.00
C GLU A 10 -6.56 -12.24 27.75
N ASP A 11 -6.63 -13.23 28.64
CA ASP A 11 -5.89 -14.48 28.50
C ASP A 11 -6.31 -15.26 27.23
N GLN A 12 -7.60 -15.27 26.90
CA GLN A 12 -8.11 -15.95 25.72
C GLN A 12 -7.63 -15.22 24.44
N ILE A 13 -7.73 -13.88 24.42
CA ILE A 13 -7.27 -13.02 23.31
C ILE A 13 -5.77 -13.30 23.05
N ILE A 14 -4.95 -13.27 24.10
CA ILE A 14 -3.50 -13.52 23.97
C ILE A 14 -3.25 -14.94 23.45
N ASN A 15 -3.94 -15.96 23.96
CA ASN A 15 -3.71 -17.35 23.58
C ASN A 15 -4.12 -17.60 22.12
N ASP A 16 -5.26 -17.11 21.67
CA ASP A 16 -5.71 -17.28 20.29
C ASP A 16 -4.85 -16.48 19.32
N LEU A 17 -4.45 -15.26 19.69
CA LEU A 17 -3.50 -14.48 18.89
C LEU A 17 -2.15 -15.21 18.75
N LYS A 18 -1.60 -15.75 19.82
CA LYS A 18 -0.36 -16.56 19.76
C LYS A 18 -0.49 -17.75 18.82
N GLY A 19 -1.62 -18.45 18.85
CA GLY A 19 -1.85 -19.58 17.95
C GLY A 19 -1.88 -19.15 16.48
N LEU A 20 -2.52 -18.02 16.17
CA LEU A 20 -2.57 -17.48 14.83
C LEU A 20 -1.20 -16.95 14.36
N LEU A 21 -0.46 -16.25 15.22
CA LEU A 21 0.89 -15.74 14.92
C LEU A 21 1.93 -16.82 14.70
N ALA A 22 1.76 -18.01 15.34
CA ALA A 22 2.64 -19.14 15.16
C ALA A 22 2.53 -19.82 13.78
N ILE A 23 1.59 -19.39 12.95
CA ILE A 23 1.41 -19.89 11.59
C ILE A 23 2.13 -18.95 10.63
N GLU A 24 3.17 -19.44 9.96
CA GLU A 24 3.84 -18.74 8.87
C GLU A 24 2.91 -18.68 7.65
N SER A 25 2.15 -17.61 7.54
CA SER A 25 1.13 -17.40 6.50
C SER A 25 1.61 -16.49 5.37
N VAL A 26 2.87 -16.61 5.02
CA VAL A 26 3.44 -15.96 3.82
C VAL A 26 2.92 -16.67 2.57
N ARG A 27 2.55 -15.90 1.54
CA ARG A 27 2.15 -16.43 0.23
C ARG A 27 3.28 -17.25 -0.38
N ASP A 28 2.97 -18.43 -0.92
CA ASP A 28 3.91 -19.34 -1.57
C ASP A 28 3.28 -19.94 -2.84
N ASP A 29 3.41 -19.23 -3.94
CA ASP A 29 2.86 -19.66 -5.24
C ASP A 29 3.49 -20.97 -5.74
N ALA A 30 4.73 -21.31 -5.30
CA ALA A 30 5.37 -22.55 -5.67
C ALA A 30 4.73 -23.79 -5.01
N LYS A 31 4.01 -23.59 -3.90
CA LYS A 31 3.27 -24.63 -3.18
C LYS A 31 1.75 -24.45 -3.28
N ALA A 32 1.30 -23.55 -4.17
CA ALA A 32 -0.12 -23.38 -4.41
C ALA A 32 -0.80 -24.64 -4.94
N SER A 33 -2.03 -24.89 -4.52
CA SER A 33 -2.86 -26.03 -4.94
C SER A 33 -4.32 -25.62 -5.00
N GLU A 34 -5.21 -26.53 -5.44
CA GLU A 34 -6.66 -26.29 -5.44
C GLU A 34 -7.18 -26.01 -4.02
N ASP A 35 -6.68 -26.75 -3.01
CA ASP A 35 -7.05 -26.59 -1.59
C ASP A 35 -6.31 -25.44 -0.87
N ALA A 36 -5.33 -24.82 -1.51
CA ALA A 36 -4.51 -23.73 -0.96
C ALA A 36 -4.02 -22.80 -2.10
N PRO A 37 -4.91 -21.99 -2.69
CA PRO A 37 -4.61 -21.25 -3.94
C PRO A 37 -3.45 -20.24 -3.85
N VAL A 38 -3.14 -19.74 -2.66
CA VAL A 38 -2.03 -18.82 -2.40
C VAL A 38 -0.95 -19.41 -1.50
N GLY A 39 -0.97 -20.74 -1.35
CA GLY A 39 -0.02 -21.49 -0.54
C GLY A 39 -0.61 -22.04 0.78
N PRO A 40 0.07 -23.02 1.37
CA PRO A 40 -0.47 -23.72 2.55
C PRO A 40 -0.47 -22.90 3.84
N GLY A 41 0.39 -21.89 3.96
CA GLY A 41 0.49 -21.03 5.14
C GLY A 41 -0.75 -20.19 5.35
N PRO A 42 -1.16 -19.32 4.38
CA PRO A 42 -2.39 -18.54 4.46
C PRO A 42 -3.65 -19.41 4.65
N ARG A 43 -3.72 -20.56 3.96
CA ARG A 43 -4.82 -21.51 4.14
C ARG A 43 -4.91 -22.01 5.58
N LYS A 44 -3.78 -22.41 6.17
CA LYS A 44 -3.71 -22.89 7.56
C LYS A 44 -4.11 -21.79 8.57
N ALA A 45 -3.79 -20.53 8.29
CA ALA A 45 -4.21 -19.42 9.13
C ALA A 45 -5.74 -19.19 9.07
N LEU A 46 -6.34 -19.31 7.88
CA LEU A 46 -7.78 -19.26 7.71
C LEU A 46 -8.48 -20.43 8.43
N ASP A 47 -7.95 -21.65 8.31
CA ASP A 47 -8.47 -22.81 9.02
C ASP A 47 -8.43 -22.64 10.53
N TYR A 48 -7.34 -22.03 11.06
CA TYR A 48 -7.25 -21.73 12.48
C TYR A 48 -8.34 -20.75 12.94
N MET A 49 -8.66 -19.73 12.14
CA MET A 49 -9.79 -18.84 12.45
C MET A 49 -11.13 -19.59 12.47
N TYR A 50 -11.32 -20.58 11.59
CA TYR A 50 -12.51 -21.43 11.62
C TYR A 50 -12.54 -22.34 12.86
N GLU A 51 -11.41 -22.89 13.28
CA GLU A 51 -11.31 -23.71 14.50
C GLU A 51 -11.73 -22.94 15.74
N ILE A 52 -11.23 -21.70 15.94
CA ILE A 52 -11.64 -20.88 17.08
C ILE A 52 -13.11 -20.44 16.97
N ALA A 53 -13.60 -20.15 15.77
CA ALA A 53 -15.00 -19.79 15.54
C ALA A 53 -15.94 -20.96 15.88
N HIS A 54 -15.64 -22.17 15.45
CA HIS A 54 -16.43 -23.37 15.76
C HIS A 54 -16.38 -23.73 17.24
N ARG A 55 -15.21 -23.59 17.90
CA ARG A 55 -15.09 -23.74 19.37
C ARG A 55 -16.06 -22.84 20.11
N ASP A 56 -16.23 -21.60 19.62
CA ASP A 56 -17.06 -20.57 20.24
C ASP A 56 -18.52 -20.59 19.73
N GLY A 57 -18.87 -21.54 18.86
CA GLY A 57 -20.26 -21.77 18.40
C GLY A 57 -20.68 -20.95 17.18
N PHE A 58 -19.77 -20.26 16.51
CA PHE A 58 -20.05 -19.51 15.29
C PHE A 58 -20.15 -20.42 14.05
N THR A 59 -20.88 -19.95 13.06
CA THR A 59 -20.94 -20.55 11.72
C THR A 59 -19.84 -19.96 10.84
N THR A 60 -19.23 -20.79 10.01
CA THR A 60 -18.20 -20.35 9.05
C THR A 60 -18.62 -20.74 7.64
N HIS A 61 -18.12 -19.99 6.67
CA HIS A 61 -18.32 -20.26 5.25
C HIS A 61 -17.00 -20.09 4.50
N ASP A 62 -16.57 -21.14 3.81
CA ASP A 62 -15.34 -21.13 3.00
C ASP A 62 -15.68 -20.77 1.55
N VAL A 63 -14.84 -19.92 0.93
CA VAL A 63 -14.99 -19.51 -0.46
C VAL A 63 -13.74 -19.91 -1.25
N ASP A 64 -13.82 -21.05 -1.90
CA ASP A 64 -12.78 -21.63 -2.76
C ASP A 64 -11.39 -21.68 -2.11
N HIS A 65 -11.34 -21.90 -0.79
CA HIS A 65 -10.11 -22.04 0.00
C HIS A 65 -9.19 -20.82 0.00
N ILE A 66 -9.63 -19.66 -0.54
CA ILE A 66 -8.84 -18.43 -0.64
C ILE A 66 -9.41 -17.30 0.24
N ALA A 67 -10.66 -17.38 0.62
CA ALA A 67 -11.31 -16.45 1.54
C ALA A 67 -12.39 -17.17 2.32
N GLY A 68 -12.90 -16.52 3.35
CA GLY A 68 -14.05 -17.06 4.07
C GLY A 68 -14.68 -16.05 4.99
N ARG A 69 -15.69 -16.45 5.72
CA ARG A 69 -16.31 -15.61 6.73
C ARG A 69 -16.73 -16.36 7.97
N ILE A 70 -16.78 -15.65 9.08
CA ILE A 70 -17.42 -16.04 10.33
C ILE A 70 -18.71 -15.22 10.44
N GLU A 71 -19.82 -15.89 10.74
CA GLU A 71 -21.14 -15.27 10.80
C GLU A 71 -21.63 -15.14 12.23
N ALA A 72 -22.21 -13.97 12.55
CA ALA A 72 -22.89 -13.70 13.81
C ALA A 72 -24.12 -12.82 13.58
N GLY A 73 -24.91 -12.66 14.63
CA GLY A 73 -26.08 -11.77 14.60
C GLY A 73 -27.25 -12.27 13.75
N LYS A 74 -28.26 -11.41 13.60
CA LYS A 74 -29.49 -11.64 12.82
C LYS A 74 -30.01 -10.32 12.27
N GLY A 75 -30.77 -10.37 11.18
CA GLY A 75 -31.36 -9.18 10.53
C GLY A 75 -31.20 -9.22 9.03
N ASN A 76 -31.68 -8.18 8.36
CA ASN A 76 -31.60 -8.08 6.90
C ASN A 76 -30.29 -7.42 6.45
N ASP A 77 -29.86 -6.38 7.16
CA ASP A 77 -28.61 -5.66 6.87
C ASP A 77 -27.40 -6.45 7.37
N VAL A 78 -26.27 -6.26 6.72
CA VAL A 78 -24.99 -6.88 7.04
C VAL A 78 -23.93 -5.83 7.35
N LEU A 79 -23.30 -5.96 8.52
CA LEU A 79 -22.03 -5.31 8.81
C LEU A 79 -20.89 -6.23 8.33
N GLY A 80 -20.09 -5.76 7.38
CA GLY A 80 -18.85 -6.41 6.98
C GLY A 80 -17.68 -5.96 7.86
N ILE A 81 -16.88 -6.93 8.34
CA ILE A 81 -15.58 -6.65 8.96
C ILE A 81 -14.55 -7.39 8.14
N LEU A 82 -13.72 -6.64 7.41
CA LEU A 82 -12.86 -7.21 6.39
C LEU A 82 -11.42 -7.25 6.89
N CYS A 83 -10.95 -8.46 7.18
CA CYS A 83 -9.65 -8.77 7.77
C CYS A 83 -8.81 -9.65 6.84
N HIS A 84 -7.52 -9.78 7.13
CA HIS A 84 -6.67 -10.77 6.47
C HIS A 84 -5.79 -11.54 7.45
N VAL A 85 -5.31 -12.70 7.02
CA VAL A 85 -4.45 -13.58 7.83
C VAL A 85 -3.15 -13.96 7.14
N ASP A 86 -2.95 -13.56 5.89
CA ASP A 86 -1.63 -13.59 5.26
C ASP A 86 -0.74 -12.49 5.81
N VAL A 87 0.57 -12.65 5.65
CA VAL A 87 1.58 -11.70 6.11
C VAL A 87 2.71 -11.60 5.09
N VAL A 88 3.36 -10.43 5.03
CA VAL A 88 4.59 -10.28 4.23
C VAL A 88 5.72 -11.17 4.75
N PRO A 89 6.71 -11.54 3.90
CA PRO A 89 7.92 -12.22 4.34
C PRO A 89 8.58 -11.48 5.52
N ALA A 90 9.06 -12.24 6.50
CA ALA A 90 9.63 -11.65 7.70
C ALA A 90 10.90 -10.81 7.43
N GLY A 91 11.69 -11.21 6.43
CA GLY A 91 13.01 -10.61 6.19
C GLY A 91 14.04 -11.01 7.26
N ASP A 92 15.20 -10.38 7.20
CA ASP A 92 16.33 -10.64 8.10
C ASP A 92 16.38 -9.65 9.27
N GLY A 93 17.17 -10.01 10.29
CA GLY A 93 17.53 -9.11 11.39
C GLY A 93 16.54 -9.07 12.56
N TRP A 94 15.68 -10.06 12.70
CA TRP A 94 14.84 -10.25 13.88
C TRP A 94 15.68 -10.73 15.08
N ASP A 95 15.31 -10.25 16.28
CA ASP A 95 15.96 -10.69 17.53
C ASP A 95 15.44 -12.05 18.01
N SER A 96 14.26 -12.49 17.54
CA SER A 96 13.63 -13.79 17.80
C SER A 96 13.04 -14.35 16.51
N ASN A 97 12.62 -15.63 16.52
CA ASN A 97 11.92 -16.20 15.38
C ASN A 97 10.58 -15.43 15.16
N PRO A 98 10.34 -14.83 13.99
CA PRO A 98 9.14 -14.03 13.73
C PRO A 98 7.82 -14.80 13.82
N PHE A 99 7.85 -16.13 13.74
CA PHE A 99 6.69 -17.02 13.86
C PHE A 99 6.67 -17.84 15.16
N GLU A 100 7.49 -17.45 16.15
CA GLU A 100 7.44 -17.95 17.53
C GLU A 100 7.09 -16.77 18.46
N PRO A 101 5.79 -16.46 18.68
CA PRO A 101 5.37 -15.24 19.37
C PRO A 101 5.97 -15.11 20.77
N VAL A 102 6.69 -14.02 21.01
CA VAL A 102 7.25 -13.69 22.32
C VAL A 102 6.26 -12.78 23.07
N VAL A 103 5.72 -13.29 24.17
CA VAL A 103 4.84 -12.52 25.05
C VAL A 103 5.63 -11.98 26.22
N THR A 104 5.79 -10.66 26.28
CA THR A 104 6.38 -9.95 27.41
C THR A 104 5.32 -9.52 28.41
N GLU A 105 5.71 -8.75 29.44
CA GLU A 105 4.75 -8.11 30.36
C GLU A 105 3.81 -7.16 29.59
N ASP A 106 4.34 -6.39 28.64
CA ASP A 106 3.64 -5.27 28.00
C ASP A 106 3.25 -5.51 26.54
N ALA A 107 3.89 -6.47 25.84
CA ALA A 107 3.76 -6.61 24.38
C ALA A 107 3.76 -8.07 23.92
N ILE A 108 3.35 -8.24 22.67
CA ILE A 108 3.45 -9.49 21.88
C ILE A 108 4.27 -9.16 20.63
N ILE A 109 5.38 -9.87 20.44
CA ILE A 109 6.34 -9.64 19.35
C ILE A 109 6.27 -10.82 18.40
N ALA A 110 5.87 -10.59 17.16
CA ALA A 110 5.86 -11.54 16.05
C ALA A 110 5.46 -10.83 14.76
N ARG A 111 5.71 -11.44 13.59
CA ARG A 111 5.16 -10.99 12.31
C ARG A 111 3.64 -11.14 12.31
N GLY A 112 2.91 -10.09 11.90
CA GLY A 112 1.44 -10.05 11.84
C GLY A 112 0.78 -9.55 13.13
N THR A 113 1.54 -9.05 14.11
CA THR A 113 0.95 -8.49 15.34
C THR A 113 0.21 -7.19 15.10
N LEU A 114 0.69 -6.35 14.18
CA LEU A 114 0.03 -5.10 13.77
C LEU A 114 -0.79 -5.30 12.49
N ASP A 115 -0.30 -6.14 11.58
CA ASP A 115 -0.79 -6.27 10.21
C ASP A 115 -0.96 -7.75 9.83
N ASP A 116 -2.15 -8.29 9.87
CA ASP A 116 -3.44 -7.84 10.44
C ASP A 116 -3.98 -8.84 11.47
N LYS A 117 -3.16 -9.87 11.88
CA LYS A 117 -3.60 -10.93 12.80
C LYS A 117 -4.02 -10.43 14.16
N GLY A 118 -3.31 -9.41 14.70
CA GLY A 118 -3.69 -8.77 15.96
C GLY A 118 -5.04 -8.09 15.88
N PRO A 119 -5.25 -7.15 14.95
CA PRO A 119 -6.54 -6.50 14.71
C PRO A 119 -7.66 -7.48 14.36
N THR A 120 -7.37 -8.52 13.57
CA THR A 120 -8.31 -9.62 13.25
C THR A 120 -8.81 -10.29 14.53
N ILE A 121 -7.93 -10.67 15.45
CA ILE A 121 -8.31 -11.26 16.75
C ILE A 121 -9.07 -10.25 17.62
N ALA A 122 -8.67 -8.97 17.61
CA ALA A 122 -9.39 -7.93 18.34
C ALA A 122 -10.85 -7.77 17.86
N ALA A 123 -11.06 -7.75 16.55
CA ALA A 123 -12.40 -7.70 15.94
C ALA A 123 -13.20 -8.97 16.22
N TYR A 124 -12.58 -10.15 16.14
CA TYR A 124 -13.22 -11.42 16.47
C TYR A 124 -13.73 -11.45 17.91
N TYR A 125 -12.90 -11.06 18.88
CA TYR A 125 -13.30 -11.02 20.29
C TYR A 125 -14.37 -9.96 20.59
N ALA A 126 -14.39 -8.86 19.84
CA ALA A 126 -15.49 -7.91 19.93
C ALA A 126 -16.84 -8.54 19.60
N ILE A 127 -16.89 -9.36 18.55
CA ILE A 127 -18.10 -10.12 18.15
C ILE A 127 -18.44 -11.17 19.22
N LYS A 128 -17.44 -11.95 19.65
CA LYS A 128 -17.62 -13.02 20.66
C LYS A 128 -18.16 -12.49 21.98
N ILE A 129 -17.62 -11.39 22.48
CA ILE A 129 -18.08 -10.80 23.75
C ILE A 129 -19.53 -10.36 23.65
N LEU A 130 -19.98 -9.79 22.52
CA LEU A 130 -21.37 -9.43 22.31
C LEU A 130 -22.28 -10.67 22.26
N GLU A 131 -21.84 -11.74 21.62
CA GLU A 131 -22.58 -13.01 21.58
C GLU A 131 -22.74 -13.59 23.00
N ASP A 132 -21.65 -13.64 23.78
CA ASP A 132 -21.66 -14.10 25.18
C ASP A 132 -22.53 -13.21 26.09
N MET A 133 -22.71 -11.93 25.74
CA MET A 133 -23.62 -11.00 26.43
C MET A 133 -25.09 -11.25 26.03
N ASN A 134 -25.37 -12.11 25.07
CA ASN A 134 -26.71 -12.40 24.53
C ASN A 134 -27.46 -11.12 24.08
N VAL A 135 -26.78 -10.23 23.34
CA VAL A 135 -27.39 -9.00 22.84
C VAL A 135 -28.51 -9.27 21.84
N ASP A 136 -29.47 -8.33 21.72
CA ASP A 136 -30.53 -8.44 20.71
C ASP A 136 -30.06 -7.84 19.37
N TRP A 137 -29.41 -8.67 18.58
CA TRP A 137 -28.88 -8.28 17.27
C TRP A 137 -29.95 -7.71 16.34
N LYS A 138 -29.64 -6.63 15.63
CA LYS A 138 -30.48 -6.00 14.59
C LYS A 138 -29.90 -6.16 13.19
N LYS A 139 -28.59 -6.50 13.10
CA LYS A 139 -27.88 -6.77 11.85
C LYS A 139 -27.11 -8.08 11.94
N ARG A 140 -26.90 -8.71 10.80
CA ARG A 140 -25.92 -9.79 10.65
C ARG A 140 -24.53 -9.21 10.65
N ILE A 141 -23.54 -9.99 11.02
CA ILE A 141 -22.12 -9.67 10.91
C ILE A 141 -21.49 -10.72 10.00
N HIS A 142 -20.79 -10.28 8.97
CA HIS A 142 -19.87 -11.08 8.20
C HIS A 142 -18.45 -10.61 8.51
N MET A 143 -17.75 -11.34 9.36
CA MET A 143 -16.30 -11.15 9.51
C MET A 143 -15.64 -11.91 8.36
N ILE A 144 -15.27 -11.18 7.33
CA ILE A 144 -14.70 -11.67 6.08
C ILE A 144 -13.18 -11.72 6.24
N ILE A 145 -12.58 -12.88 5.96
CA ILE A 145 -11.15 -13.13 6.17
C ILE A 145 -10.51 -13.48 4.83
N GLY A 146 -9.62 -12.62 4.38
CA GLY A 146 -8.80 -12.82 3.18
C GLY A 146 -7.48 -13.53 3.48
N THR A 147 -6.87 -14.08 2.44
CA THR A 147 -5.58 -14.80 2.52
C THR A 147 -4.53 -14.27 1.53
N ASP A 148 -4.76 -13.08 0.95
CA ASP A 148 -3.95 -12.52 -0.13
C ASP A 148 -4.03 -10.97 -0.17
N GLU A 149 -4.10 -10.32 1.00
CA GLU A 149 -4.12 -8.85 1.09
C GLU A 149 -2.78 -8.27 0.66
N GLU A 150 -1.73 -8.81 1.15
CA GLU A 150 -0.35 -8.35 0.99
C GLU A 150 0.20 -8.49 -0.45
N SER A 151 -0.66 -8.93 -1.38
CA SER A 151 -0.22 -9.20 -2.76
C SER A 151 -1.24 -8.74 -3.80
N ASP A 152 -2.08 -9.65 -4.30
CA ASP A 152 -2.92 -9.42 -5.49
C ASP A 152 -4.39 -9.16 -5.20
N TRP A 153 -4.86 -9.38 -3.95
CA TRP A 153 -6.25 -9.29 -3.51
C TRP A 153 -7.21 -10.28 -4.21
N LYS A 154 -6.67 -11.39 -4.72
CA LYS A 154 -7.48 -12.43 -5.38
C LYS A 154 -8.57 -13.00 -4.46
N CYS A 155 -8.31 -13.01 -3.15
CA CYS A 155 -9.24 -13.48 -2.13
C CYS A 155 -10.53 -12.64 -2.11
N THR A 156 -10.44 -11.32 -2.05
CA THR A 156 -11.60 -10.44 -2.07
C THR A 156 -12.25 -10.36 -3.44
N ASP A 157 -11.46 -10.34 -4.51
CA ASP A 157 -11.97 -10.43 -5.88
C ASP A 157 -12.80 -11.69 -6.08
N ARG A 158 -12.37 -12.82 -5.50
CA ARG A 158 -13.11 -14.08 -5.56
C ARG A 158 -14.34 -14.09 -4.65
N TYR A 159 -14.19 -13.59 -3.42
CA TYR A 159 -15.27 -13.54 -2.44
C TYR A 159 -16.47 -12.75 -2.99
N PHE A 160 -16.27 -11.51 -3.41
CA PHE A 160 -17.37 -10.65 -3.86
C PHE A 160 -17.94 -10.98 -5.25
N LYS A 161 -17.41 -12.00 -5.94
CA LYS A 161 -18.08 -12.56 -7.14
C LYS A 161 -19.28 -13.45 -6.83
N THR A 162 -19.32 -14.06 -5.64
CA THR A 162 -20.35 -15.05 -5.29
C THR A 162 -21.08 -14.71 -4.01
N GLU A 163 -20.46 -13.96 -3.12
CA GLU A 163 -21.01 -13.69 -1.80
C GLU A 163 -21.71 -12.32 -1.75
N GLU A 164 -22.64 -12.19 -0.81
CA GLU A 164 -23.40 -10.98 -0.58
C GLU A 164 -22.47 -9.81 -0.18
N MET A 165 -22.60 -8.66 -0.87
CA MET A 165 -21.92 -7.43 -0.48
C MET A 165 -22.53 -6.90 0.83
N PRO A 166 -21.73 -6.66 1.88
CA PRO A 166 -22.23 -6.05 3.11
C PRO A 166 -22.85 -4.67 2.87
N THR A 167 -23.90 -4.35 3.61
CA THR A 167 -24.58 -3.05 3.53
C THR A 167 -23.67 -1.88 3.89
N LEU A 168 -22.75 -2.12 4.83
CA LEU A 168 -21.67 -1.24 5.27
C LEU A 168 -20.59 -2.07 5.98
N GLY A 169 -19.41 -1.53 6.16
CA GLY A 169 -18.38 -2.27 6.87
C GLY A 169 -17.10 -1.49 7.11
N PHE A 170 -16.17 -2.11 7.82
CA PHE A 170 -14.86 -1.57 8.05
C PHE A 170 -13.76 -2.63 7.95
N ALA A 171 -12.55 -2.18 7.63
CA ALA A 171 -11.32 -2.98 7.71
C ALA A 171 -10.50 -2.50 8.92
N PRO A 172 -10.14 -3.38 9.87
CA PRO A 172 -9.30 -3.05 11.02
C PRO A 172 -7.81 -3.08 10.68
N ASP A 173 -7.43 -2.59 9.51
CA ASP A 173 -6.13 -2.73 8.88
C ASP A 173 -5.55 -1.36 8.49
N ALA A 174 -5.48 -0.45 9.46
CA ALA A 174 -4.96 0.90 9.29
C ALA A 174 -4.84 1.63 10.64
N GLU A 175 -5.09 2.93 10.65
CA GLU A 175 -5.01 3.80 11.82
C GLU A 175 -6.39 4.23 12.33
N PHE A 176 -6.46 4.51 13.64
CA PHE A 176 -7.54 5.29 14.22
C PHE A 176 -7.35 6.79 13.97
N PRO A 177 -8.41 7.66 14.02
CA PRO A 177 -9.78 7.31 14.41
C PRO A 177 -10.60 6.66 13.28
N CYS A 178 -10.36 6.96 12.04
CA CYS A 178 -11.06 6.39 10.88
C CYS A 178 -10.50 7.00 9.59
N ILE A 179 -10.17 6.16 8.62
CA ILE A 179 -9.85 6.55 7.26
C ILE A 179 -11.11 6.37 6.42
N HIS A 180 -11.74 7.47 6.05
CA HIS A 180 -13.04 7.48 5.37
C HIS A 180 -12.94 7.72 3.87
N GLY A 181 -11.72 7.90 3.35
CA GLY A 181 -11.47 8.06 1.92
C GLY A 181 -10.05 7.70 1.53
N GLU A 182 -9.91 7.10 0.39
CA GLU A 182 -8.68 6.59 -0.20
C GLU A 182 -8.58 7.04 -1.64
N LYS A 183 -7.42 7.57 -2.05
CA LYS A 183 -7.21 7.98 -3.44
C LYS A 183 -7.30 6.80 -4.39
N GLY A 184 -7.70 7.06 -5.63
CA GLY A 184 -7.49 6.13 -6.72
C GLY A 184 -6.00 5.88 -6.93
N ILE A 185 -5.65 4.66 -7.27
CA ILE A 185 -4.26 4.23 -7.47
C ILE A 185 -4.16 3.53 -8.81
N THR A 186 -3.20 3.97 -9.62
CA THR A 186 -2.84 3.25 -10.83
C THR A 186 -1.35 3.30 -11.08
N THR A 187 -0.84 2.28 -11.76
CA THR A 187 0.50 2.29 -12.34
C THR A 187 0.39 2.27 -13.85
N PHE A 188 1.32 2.90 -14.52
CA PHE A 188 1.45 2.81 -15.96
C PHE A 188 2.91 3.04 -16.39
N ASP A 189 3.26 2.47 -17.54
CA ASP A 189 4.54 2.67 -18.17
C ASP A 189 4.41 3.67 -19.31
N LEU A 190 5.39 4.55 -19.40
CA LEU A 190 5.67 5.33 -20.59
C LEU A 190 6.82 4.66 -21.32
N VAL A 191 6.51 3.99 -22.41
CA VAL A 191 7.48 3.21 -23.17
C VAL A 191 7.92 4.00 -24.40
N GLN A 192 9.22 4.17 -24.54
CA GLN A 192 9.80 4.84 -25.70
C GLN A 192 9.82 3.90 -26.93
N ASN A 193 9.31 4.38 -28.04
CA ASN A 193 9.46 3.72 -29.34
C ASN A 193 10.86 4.04 -29.90
N LYS A 194 11.66 3.02 -30.15
CA LYS A 194 13.00 3.20 -30.67
C LYS A 194 12.98 3.82 -32.06
N LEU A 195 13.76 4.88 -32.24
CA LEU A 195 13.99 5.47 -33.57
C LEU A 195 14.89 4.57 -34.39
N THR A 196 14.57 4.41 -35.68
CA THR A 196 15.24 3.46 -36.56
C THR A 196 16.48 3.99 -37.28
N GLU A 197 16.69 5.32 -37.27
CA GLU A 197 17.81 5.98 -37.91
C GLU A 197 18.50 6.95 -36.97
N ASP A 198 19.79 6.74 -36.73
CA ASP A 198 20.68 7.71 -36.12
C ASP A 198 21.34 8.50 -37.26
N GLN A 199 21.00 9.78 -37.40
CA GLN A 199 21.49 10.61 -38.52
C GLN A 199 22.73 11.44 -38.18
N ASP A 200 23.07 11.58 -36.88
CA ASP A 200 24.18 12.39 -36.41
C ASP A 200 25.22 11.53 -35.66
N GLU A 201 26.48 11.92 -35.71
CA GLU A 201 27.53 11.35 -34.86
C GLU A 201 27.48 12.07 -33.49
N PRO A 202 26.92 11.44 -32.43
CA PRO A 202 26.84 12.06 -31.11
C PRO A 202 28.23 12.14 -30.47
N ASP A 203 28.44 13.14 -29.62
CA ASP A 203 29.67 13.26 -28.81
C ASP A 203 29.62 12.22 -27.64
N TYR A 204 28.43 11.85 -27.22
CA TYR A 204 28.17 10.96 -26.12
C TYR A 204 27.10 9.92 -26.47
N GLU A 205 27.30 8.70 -26.00
CA GLU A 205 26.32 7.61 -26.18
C GLU A 205 25.89 7.10 -24.82
N LEU A 206 24.58 7.17 -24.50
CA LEU A 206 24.03 6.58 -23.29
C LEU A 206 23.85 5.08 -23.48
N ILE A 207 24.68 4.28 -22.82
CA ILE A 207 24.66 2.82 -22.93
C ILE A 207 23.52 2.26 -22.09
N THR A 208 23.48 2.61 -20.80
CA THR A 208 22.42 2.19 -19.88
C THR A 208 22.09 3.29 -18.88
N PHE A 209 20.85 3.26 -18.42
CA PHE A 209 20.36 4.06 -17.31
C PHE A 209 19.46 3.20 -16.42
N LYS A 210 19.65 3.27 -15.09
CA LYS A 210 18.80 2.60 -14.12
C LYS A 210 18.57 3.46 -12.90
N SER A 211 17.28 3.57 -12.47
CA SER A 211 16.91 4.18 -11.20
C SER A 211 15.59 3.61 -10.70
N GLY A 212 15.57 3.17 -9.44
CA GLY A 212 14.40 2.59 -8.79
C GLY A 212 14.01 1.19 -9.27
N GLU A 213 13.21 0.52 -8.44
CA GLU A 213 12.73 -0.85 -8.68
C GLU A 213 11.25 -1.02 -8.34
N ARG A 214 10.66 -0.03 -7.65
CA ARG A 214 9.27 -0.09 -7.17
C ARG A 214 8.52 1.17 -7.59
N TYR A 215 7.35 0.98 -8.21
CA TYR A 215 6.49 2.09 -8.64
C TYR A 215 6.08 3.03 -7.49
N ASN A 216 5.85 2.48 -6.32
CA ASN A 216 5.35 3.20 -5.15
C ASN A 216 6.43 3.78 -4.23
N MET A 217 7.68 3.84 -4.69
CA MET A 217 8.80 4.45 -3.96
C MET A 217 9.49 5.49 -4.82
N VAL A 218 9.91 6.61 -4.23
CA VAL A 218 10.80 7.57 -4.88
C VAL A 218 12.19 6.96 -4.94
N PRO A 219 12.83 6.85 -6.13
CA PRO A 219 14.17 6.33 -6.27
C PRO A 219 15.21 7.22 -5.59
N ASP A 220 15.98 6.66 -4.67
CA ASP A 220 17.07 7.33 -3.96
C ASP A 220 18.46 7.07 -4.56
N HIS A 221 18.54 6.24 -5.59
CA HIS A 221 19.79 5.97 -6.32
C HIS A 221 19.54 5.94 -7.82
N ALA A 222 20.49 6.48 -8.59
CA ALA A 222 20.49 6.40 -10.04
C ALA A 222 21.91 6.16 -10.57
N GLU A 223 22.02 5.34 -11.63
CA GLU A 223 23.25 5.09 -12.37
C GLU A 223 23.04 5.31 -13.88
N ALA A 224 23.97 6.00 -14.51
CA ALA A 224 24.07 6.13 -15.96
C ALA A 224 25.47 5.70 -16.43
N ARG A 225 25.52 4.92 -17.50
CA ARG A 225 26.76 4.52 -18.17
C ARG A 225 26.83 5.20 -19.53
N VAL A 226 27.84 6.07 -19.71
CA VAL A 226 27.97 6.93 -20.90
C VAL A 226 29.31 6.67 -21.58
N LEU A 227 29.26 6.34 -22.84
CA LEU A 227 30.45 6.33 -23.69
C LEU A 227 30.78 7.77 -24.10
N VAL A 228 31.93 8.26 -23.66
CA VAL A 228 32.43 9.61 -23.95
C VAL A 228 33.50 9.51 -25.01
N LYS A 229 33.27 10.09 -26.18
CA LYS A 229 34.23 10.03 -27.29
C LYS A 229 35.38 11.01 -27.12
N GLU A 230 35.11 12.23 -26.61
CA GLU A 230 36.09 13.27 -26.37
C GLU A 230 35.75 14.07 -25.08
N ASN A 231 36.73 14.72 -24.49
CA ASN A 231 36.56 15.66 -23.37
C ASN A 231 35.93 15.06 -22.10
N MET A 232 36.25 13.82 -21.75
CA MET A 232 35.72 13.16 -20.53
C MET A 232 35.96 13.98 -19.25
N THR A 233 37.09 14.68 -19.13
CA THR A 233 37.40 15.52 -17.96
C THR A 233 36.39 16.67 -17.80
N ASP A 234 35.98 17.29 -18.90
CA ASP A 234 35.01 18.38 -18.88
C ASP A 234 33.63 17.90 -18.41
N VAL A 235 33.21 16.74 -18.90
CA VAL A 235 31.93 16.12 -18.44
C VAL A 235 31.95 15.82 -16.94
N ILE A 236 33.07 15.30 -16.42
CA ILE A 236 33.25 15.06 -14.99
C ILE A 236 33.13 16.35 -14.19
N GLN A 237 33.82 17.42 -14.62
CA GLN A 237 33.77 18.73 -13.95
C GLN A 237 32.36 19.34 -13.99
N ASP A 238 31.69 19.26 -15.13
CA ASP A 238 30.34 19.74 -15.28
C ASP A 238 29.33 18.94 -14.39
N PHE A 239 29.54 17.63 -14.24
CA PHE A 239 28.75 16.81 -13.36
C PHE A 239 28.99 17.14 -11.88
N GLU A 240 30.23 17.29 -11.44
CA GLU A 240 30.58 17.72 -10.08
C GLU A 240 29.95 19.08 -9.76
N TYR A 241 30.06 20.04 -10.69
CA TYR A 241 29.39 21.33 -10.56
C TYR A 241 27.86 21.20 -10.48
N PHE A 242 27.26 20.35 -11.30
CA PHE A 242 25.81 20.07 -11.25
C PHE A 242 25.38 19.53 -9.88
N LEU A 243 26.13 18.58 -9.31
CA LEU A 243 25.83 18.02 -7.98
C LEU A 243 25.88 19.12 -6.90
N GLU A 244 26.91 19.98 -6.94
CA GLU A 244 27.03 21.08 -5.99
C GLU A 244 25.87 22.08 -6.09
N GLN A 245 25.49 22.49 -7.30
CA GLN A 245 24.39 23.44 -7.53
C GLN A 245 23.04 22.92 -7.11
N ASN A 246 22.83 21.60 -7.12
CA ASN A 246 21.57 20.97 -6.73
C ASN A 246 21.59 20.36 -5.32
N HIS A 247 22.68 20.54 -4.56
CA HIS A 247 22.89 19.99 -3.22
C HIS A 247 22.71 18.46 -3.16
N LEU A 248 23.20 17.78 -4.19
CA LEU A 248 23.14 16.33 -4.32
C LEU A 248 24.49 15.69 -4.00
N GLN A 249 24.44 14.42 -3.62
CA GLN A 249 25.59 13.53 -3.56
C GLN A 249 25.61 12.63 -4.80
N GLY A 250 26.80 12.24 -5.23
CA GLY A 250 27.00 11.37 -6.37
C GLY A 250 28.47 11.20 -6.69
N GLU A 251 28.76 10.31 -7.59
CA GLU A 251 30.13 9.99 -7.98
C GLU A 251 30.25 9.86 -9.51
N SER A 252 31.43 10.17 -10.00
CA SER A 252 31.85 9.88 -11.37
C SER A 252 33.04 8.90 -11.36
N THR A 253 32.93 7.79 -12.04
CA THR A 253 34.00 6.79 -12.16
C THR A 253 34.19 6.38 -13.61
N VAL A 254 35.34 5.83 -13.95
CA VAL A 254 35.62 5.31 -15.30
C VAL A 254 35.83 3.80 -15.22
N ASP A 255 34.96 3.04 -15.87
CA ASP A 255 35.04 1.59 -15.97
C ASP A 255 35.23 1.18 -17.43
N SER A 256 36.42 0.61 -17.75
CA SER A 256 36.75 0.12 -19.10
C SER A 256 36.52 1.15 -20.23
N GLY A 257 36.74 2.44 -19.96
CA GLY A 257 36.57 3.53 -20.91
C GLY A 257 35.14 4.11 -20.97
N ILE A 258 34.23 3.60 -20.17
CA ILE A 258 32.85 4.10 -20.02
C ILE A 258 32.80 4.96 -18.75
N LEU A 259 32.22 6.15 -18.86
CA LEU A 259 31.94 7.02 -17.71
C LEU A 259 30.68 6.50 -16.99
N VAL A 260 30.83 6.23 -15.71
CA VAL A 260 29.71 5.83 -14.83
C VAL A 260 29.41 7.02 -13.92
N LEU A 261 28.19 7.51 -13.99
CA LEU A 261 27.68 8.60 -13.17
C LEU A 261 26.62 8.08 -12.22
N THR A 262 26.74 8.41 -10.95
CA THR A 262 25.72 8.06 -9.93
C THR A 262 25.22 9.30 -9.22
N VAL A 263 23.94 9.28 -8.84
CA VAL A 263 23.30 10.32 -8.01
C VAL A 263 22.58 9.62 -6.85
N GLU A 264 22.77 10.18 -5.65
CA GLU A 264 22.04 9.81 -4.45
C GLU A 264 20.91 10.81 -4.19
N GLY A 265 19.74 10.31 -3.86
CA GLY A 265 18.55 11.07 -3.57
C GLY A 265 18.01 10.80 -2.16
N LYS A 266 16.67 10.84 -2.04
CA LYS A 266 15.96 10.53 -0.79
C LYS A 266 14.72 9.72 -1.07
N ALA A 267 14.71 8.45 -0.64
CA ALA A 267 13.53 7.58 -0.73
C ALA A 267 12.41 8.09 0.19
N VAL A 268 11.21 8.08 -0.35
CA VAL A 268 9.95 8.25 0.39
C VAL A 268 8.86 7.44 -0.33
N HIS A 269 7.75 7.20 0.36
CA HIS A 269 6.63 6.51 -0.26
C HIS A 269 5.99 7.37 -1.38
N GLY A 270 5.64 6.75 -2.50
CA GLY A 270 5.11 7.43 -3.70
C GLY A 270 3.74 8.10 -3.55
N MET A 271 3.09 7.98 -2.38
CA MET A 271 1.87 8.74 -2.09
C MET A 271 2.15 10.23 -1.83
N ASP A 272 3.35 10.57 -1.40
CA ASP A 272 3.83 11.97 -1.24
C ASP A 272 5.26 12.10 -1.78
N PRO A 273 5.46 12.10 -3.10
CA PRO A 273 6.78 12.15 -3.70
C PRO A 273 7.48 13.49 -3.48
N SER A 274 6.75 14.56 -3.17
CA SER A 274 7.25 15.93 -3.04
C SER A 274 8.24 16.13 -1.88
N ILE A 275 8.21 15.25 -0.86
CA ILE A 275 9.13 15.28 0.29
C ILE A 275 10.39 14.42 0.08
N GLY A 276 10.46 13.72 -1.06
CA GLY A 276 11.60 12.92 -1.51
C GLY A 276 12.55 13.69 -2.44
N VAL A 277 13.58 13.00 -2.91
CA VAL A 277 14.48 13.48 -3.96
C VAL A 277 14.70 12.34 -4.95
N ASN A 278 14.10 12.44 -6.12
CA ASN A 278 14.20 11.41 -7.16
C ASN A 278 15.54 11.49 -7.89
N ALA A 279 16.48 10.61 -7.51
CA ALA A 279 17.83 10.56 -8.07
C ALA A 279 17.83 10.40 -9.59
N GLY A 280 16.93 9.58 -10.13
CA GLY A 280 16.83 9.32 -11.56
C GLY A 280 16.47 10.55 -12.38
N LEU A 281 15.49 11.32 -11.93
CA LEU A 281 15.07 12.55 -12.61
C LEU A 281 16.18 13.62 -12.58
N TYR A 282 16.93 13.73 -11.49
CA TYR A 282 18.07 14.65 -11.42
C TYR A 282 19.21 14.21 -12.34
N LEU A 283 19.55 12.93 -12.40
CA LEU A 283 20.61 12.44 -13.29
C LEU A 283 20.21 12.63 -14.76
N LEU A 284 18.92 12.36 -15.13
CA LEU A 284 18.41 12.65 -16.47
C LEU A 284 18.45 14.14 -16.82
N LYS A 285 18.25 15.02 -15.83
CA LYS A 285 18.39 16.46 -16.02
C LYS A 285 19.83 16.85 -16.37
N PHE A 286 20.83 16.26 -15.71
CA PHE A 286 22.24 16.45 -16.10
C PHE A 286 22.51 15.94 -17.50
N LEU A 287 22.09 14.71 -17.80
CA LEU A 287 22.33 14.09 -19.12
C LEU A 287 21.72 14.89 -20.28
N ALA A 288 20.64 15.63 -20.03
CA ALA A 288 20.04 16.50 -21.05
C ALA A 288 20.93 17.69 -21.46
N SER A 289 22.03 17.99 -20.76
CA SER A 289 23.04 18.98 -21.15
C SER A 289 24.07 18.44 -22.14
N LEU A 290 24.10 17.10 -22.31
CA LEU A 290 25.04 16.42 -23.22
C LEU A 290 24.43 16.26 -24.62
N ASN A 291 25.29 16.23 -25.64
CA ASN A 291 24.91 15.91 -27.03
C ASN A 291 24.88 14.38 -27.22
N LEU A 292 23.77 13.76 -26.80
CA LEU A 292 23.55 12.32 -26.81
C LEU A 292 23.07 11.83 -28.21
N ASP A 293 23.12 10.50 -28.41
CA ASP A 293 22.42 9.86 -29.53
C ASP A 293 20.92 10.19 -29.54
N ASN A 294 20.28 10.08 -30.69
CA ASN A 294 18.90 10.52 -30.89
C ASN A 294 17.88 9.86 -29.93
N ASN A 295 18.04 8.56 -29.64
CA ASN A 295 17.14 7.85 -28.73
C ASN A 295 17.31 8.32 -27.29
N ALA A 296 18.56 8.41 -26.82
CA ALA A 296 18.87 8.92 -25.48
C ALA A 296 18.47 10.40 -25.35
N GLN A 297 18.73 11.23 -26.37
CA GLN A 297 18.32 12.63 -26.39
C GLN A 297 16.82 12.80 -26.28
N ALA A 298 16.03 11.99 -27.01
CA ALA A 298 14.57 11.99 -26.89
C ALA A 298 14.11 11.55 -25.50
N PHE A 299 14.76 10.54 -24.90
CA PHE A 299 14.45 10.03 -23.56
C PHE A 299 14.68 11.10 -22.47
N VAL A 300 15.86 11.70 -22.45
CA VAL A 300 16.17 12.75 -21.44
C VAL A 300 15.35 14.02 -21.64
N ALA A 301 15.08 14.41 -22.89
CA ALA A 301 14.23 15.56 -23.21
C ALA A 301 12.78 15.34 -22.76
N PHE A 302 12.25 14.13 -22.94
CA PHE A 302 10.93 13.75 -22.50
C PHE A 302 10.80 13.83 -20.97
N SER A 303 11.77 13.29 -20.22
CA SER A 303 11.84 13.38 -18.76
C SER A 303 11.79 14.84 -18.26
N ASN A 304 12.63 15.70 -18.83
CA ASN A 304 12.65 17.13 -18.43
C ASN A 304 11.37 17.88 -18.80
N ARG A 305 10.73 17.50 -19.90
CA ARG A 305 9.49 18.13 -20.35
C ARG A 305 8.29 17.78 -19.49
N TYR A 306 8.13 16.49 -19.13
CA TYR A 306 6.90 16.00 -18.53
C TYR A 306 7.02 15.54 -17.07
N LEU A 307 8.21 15.09 -16.64
CA LEU A 307 8.37 14.37 -15.38
C LEU A 307 9.15 15.15 -14.30
N PHE A 308 10.24 15.79 -14.69
CA PHE A 308 11.08 16.52 -13.72
C PHE A 308 10.33 17.70 -13.10
N ASN A 309 10.28 17.80 -11.75
CA ASN A 309 9.52 18.80 -10.99
C ASN A 309 8.03 18.80 -11.38
N SER A 310 7.39 17.64 -11.35
CA SER A 310 5.98 17.46 -11.69
C SER A 310 5.31 16.43 -10.77
N ASP A 311 5.57 16.52 -9.47
CA ASP A 311 5.10 15.57 -8.46
C ASP A 311 3.57 15.55 -8.30
N PHE A 312 2.90 16.60 -8.76
CA PHE A 312 1.44 16.73 -8.76
C PHE A 312 0.83 16.63 -10.17
N GLY A 313 1.57 16.08 -11.13
CA GLY A 313 1.12 15.87 -12.50
C GLY A 313 0.96 17.14 -13.34
N GLU A 314 1.58 18.26 -12.92
CA GLU A 314 1.43 19.57 -13.59
C GLU A 314 1.77 19.51 -15.06
N LYS A 315 2.93 18.95 -15.38
CA LYS A 315 3.45 18.90 -16.75
C LYS A 315 2.77 17.84 -17.63
N MET A 316 2.12 16.86 -17.00
CA MET A 316 1.30 15.85 -17.70
C MET A 316 -0.15 16.33 -17.91
N GLY A 317 -0.50 17.54 -17.43
CA GLY A 317 -1.86 18.06 -17.48
C GLY A 317 -2.84 17.29 -16.59
N MET A 318 -2.33 16.67 -15.52
CA MET A 318 -3.10 15.87 -14.55
C MET A 318 -3.28 16.55 -13.20
N LYS A 319 -2.82 17.79 -13.05
CA LYS A 319 -2.96 18.56 -11.80
C LYS A 319 -4.44 18.71 -11.44
N PHE A 320 -4.80 18.22 -10.26
CA PHE A 320 -6.15 18.33 -9.71
C PHE A 320 -6.09 18.25 -8.19
N HIS A 321 -6.95 18.98 -7.51
CA HIS A 321 -6.99 19.07 -6.04
C HIS A 321 -8.43 19.00 -5.54
N THR A 322 -8.63 18.36 -4.39
CA THR A 322 -9.87 18.49 -3.61
C THR A 322 -9.53 18.79 -2.16
N ASP A 323 -10.39 19.55 -1.48
CA ASP A 323 -10.21 19.88 -0.06
C ASP A 323 -10.25 18.64 0.85
N VAL A 324 -10.86 17.55 0.38
CA VAL A 324 -11.05 16.32 1.15
C VAL A 324 -9.88 15.36 0.99
N MET A 325 -9.41 15.14 -0.25
CA MET A 325 -8.39 14.13 -0.54
C MET A 325 -7.04 14.72 -0.99
N GLY A 326 -6.94 16.06 -1.08
CA GLY A 326 -5.72 16.75 -1.52
C GLY A 326 -5.44 16.62 -3.02
N ASP A 327 -4.17 16.68 -3.37
CA ASP A 327 -3.69 16.75 -4.76
C ASP A 327 -3.60 15.36 -5.44
N VAL A 328 -3.67 15.35 -6.77
CA VAL A 328 -3.08 14.26 -7.56
C VAL A 328 -1.60 14.19 -7.22
N THR A 329 -1.04 12.98 -7.13
CA THR A 329 0.40 12.78 -6.99
C THR A 329 0.92 11.81 -8.04
N THR A 330 2.13 12.07 -8.55
CA THR A 330 2.79 11.26 -9.58
C THR A 330 4.20 10.92 -9.14
N ASN A 331 4.45 9.65 -8.89
CA ASN A 331 5.78 9.15 -8.58
C ASN A 331 6.37 8.41 -9.77
N ILE A 332 7.56 8.80 -10.19
CA ILE A 332 8.33 8.09 -11.23
C ILE A 332 9.26 7.11 -10.48
N GLY A 333 8.73 5.90 -10.24
CA GLY A 333 9.36 4.93 -9.34
C GLY A 333 10.34 3.97 -10.02
N VAL A 334 10.26 3.85 -11.35
CA VAL A 334 11.15 3.00 -12.15
C VAL A 334 11.57 3.75 -13.39
N ILE A 335 12.87 3.84 -13.63
CA ILE A 335 13.42 4.47 -14.82
C ILE A 335 14.51 3.55 -15.38
N THR A 336 14.34 3.11 -16.62
CA THR A 336 15.31 2.27 -17.30
C THR A 336 15.52 2.75 -18.73
N TYR A 337 16.75 2.65 -19.20
CA TYR A 337 17.11 2.84 -20.61
C TYR A 337 18.27 1.91 -20.95
N ASP A 338 18.24 1.35 -22.12
CA ASP A 338 19.41 0.76 -22.77
C ASP A 338 19.40 1.11 -24.26
N ASN A 339 20.61 1.17 -24.87
CA ASN A 339 20.75 1.59 -26.26
C ASN A 339 20.22 0.54 -27.28
N GLU A 340 19.88 -0.68 -26.82
CA GLU A 340 19.29 -1.72 -27.69
C GLU A 340 17.76 -1.65 -27.67
N ASN A 341 17.12 -1.40 -26.51
CA ASN A 341 15.66 -1.51 -26.31
C ASN A 341 14.94 -0.17 -26.08
N ALA A 342 15.69 0.95 -25.99
CA ALA A 342 15.18 2.27 -25.64
C ALA A 342 14.68 2.38 -24.18
N GLY A 343 13.86 3.38 -23.85
CA GLY A 343 13.60 3.76 -22.46
C GLY A 343 12.19 3.46 -21.96
N LEU A 344 12.08 3.38 -20.62
CA LEU A 344 10.83 3.20 -19.89
C LEU A 344 10.81 4.07 -18.66
N PHE A 345 9.65 4.70 -18.38
CA PHE A 345 9.32 5.33 -17.10
C PHE A 345 8.11 4.63 -16.50
N GLY A 346 8.28 3.99 -15.34
CA GLY A 346 7.21 3.38 -14.55
C GLY A 346 6.67 4.39 -13.54
N ILE A 347 5.38 4.70 -13.66
CA ILE A 347 4.70 5.75 -12.89
C ILE A 347 3.65 5.16 -11.95
N ASN A 348 3.63 5.62 -10.70
CA ASN A 348 2.53 5.45 -9.77
C ASN A 348 1.76 6.77 -9.66
N LEU A 349 0.51 6.77 -10.12
CA LEU A 349 -0.40 7.90 -10.06
C LEU A 349 -1.42 7.66 -8.96
N ARG A 350 -1.64 8.66 -8.11
CA ARG A 350 -2.71 8.66 -7.11
C ARG A 350 -3.58 9.90 -7.28
N TYR A 351 -4.90 9.71 -7.24
CA TYR A 351 -5.83 10.77 -7.60
C TYR A 351 -7.07 10.78 -6.71
N PRO A 352 -7.58 11.98 -6.34
CA PRO A 352 -8.77 12.12 -5.52
C PRO A 352 -10.06 11.84 -6.33
N GLU A 353 -11.16 11.65 -5.61
CA GLU A 353 -12.49 11.59 -6.20
C GLU A 353 -12.79 12.86 -7.03
N GLY A 354 -13.53 12.70 -8.13
CA GLY A 354 -13.84 13.76 -9.06
C GLY A 354 -12.76 14.05 -10.11
N PHE A 355 -11.59 13.44 -10.04
CA PHE A 355 -10.60 13.50 -11.10
C PHE A 355 -11.06 12.66 -12.31
N GLU A 356 -11.16 13.28 -13.47
CA GLU A 356 -11.57 12.63 -14.72
C GLU A 356 -10.42 11.79 -15.32
N PHE A 357 -10.08 10.68 -14.64
CA PHE A 357 -8.89 9.87 -14.92
C PHE A 357 -8.78 9.46 -16.39
N GLU A 358 -9.82 8.83 -16.97
CA GLU A 358 -9.79 8.32 -18.34
C GLU A 358 -9.55 9.45 -19.34
N LYS A 359 -10.22 10.59 -19.17
CA LYS A 359 -10.04 11.75 -20.07
C LYS A 359 -8.64 12.35 -19.97
N ALA A 360 -8.06 12.39 -18.75
CA ALA A 360 -6.73 12.91 -18.54
C ALA A 360 -5.68 11.98 -19.17
N MET A 361 -5.84 10.68 -18.99
CA MET A 361 -4.96 9.66 -19.56
C MET A 361 -5.02 9.64 -21.10
N ASP A 362 -6.24 9.65 -21.68
CA ASP A 362 -6.42 9.69 -23.13
C ASP A 362 -5.76 10.92 -23.75
N ARG A 363 -5.95 12.09 -23.15
CA ARG A 363 -5.32 13.33 -23.59
C ARG A 363 -3.81 13.24 -23.54
N PHE A 364 -3.25 12.78 -22.43
CA PHE A 364 -1.81 12.64 -22.24
C PHE A 364 -1.22 11.60 -23.19
N ALA A 365 -1.85 10.43 -23.32
CA ALA A 365 -1.42 9.38 -24.25
C ALA A 365 -1.36 9.87 -25.71
N ASN A 366 -2.37 10.63 -26.14
CA ASN A 366 -2.38 11.23 -27.49
C ASN A 366 -1.28 12.29 -27.66
N GLU A 367 -1.02 13.08 -26.62
CA GLU A 367 0.01 14.14 -26.67
C GLU A 367 1.42 13.57 -26.81
N ILE A 368 1.75 12.50 -26.05
CA ILE A 368 3.12 11.98 -26.01
C ILE A 368 3.51 11.15 -27.23
N GLN A 369 2.57 10.70 -28.06
CA GLN A 369 2.86 9.95 -29.30
C GLN A 369 3.78 10.73 -30.25
N GLN A 370 3.62 12.05 -30.33
CA GLN A 370 4.49 12.90 -31.18
C GLN A 370 5.95 12.94 -30.71
N TYR A 371 6.21 12.52 -29.45
CA TYR A 371 7.55 12.43 -28.88
C TYR A 371 8.10 10.99 -28.86
N GLY A 372 7.40 10.07 -29.52
CA GLY A 372 7.81 8.68 -29.63
C GLY A 372 7.55 7.84 -28.38
N PHE A 373 6.58 8.23 -27.54
CA PHE A 373 6.20 7.48 -26.35
C PHE A 373 4.77 6.94 -26.45
N GLU A 374 4.54 5.80 -25.80
CA GLU A 374 3.20 5.21 -25.62
C GLU A 374 2.94 4.91 -24.15
N VAL A 375 1.66 4.93 -23.75
CA VAL A 375 1.21 4.54 -22.40
C VAL A 375 0.84 3.06 -22.41
N LYS A 376 1.37 2.30 -21.46
CA LYS A 376 0.90 0.95 -21.09
C LYS A 376 0.28 0.99 -19.72
N LEU A 377 -1.05 1.00 -19.68
CA LEU A 377 -1.82 1.10 -18.44
C LEU A 377 -1.80 -0.24 -17.70
N GLY A 378 -1.50 -0.19 -16.39
CA GLY A 378 -1.61 -1.30 -15.47
C GLY A 378 -2.97 -1.38 -14.79
N LYS A 379 -3.02 -1.96 -13.57
CA LYS A 379 -4.26 -2.06 -12.78
C LYS A 379 -4.71 -0.65 -12.37
N VAL A 380 -6.00 -0.37 -12.55
CA VAL A 380 -6.64 0.88 -12.11
C VAL A 380 -7.56 0.55 -10.95
N GLN A 381 -7.32 1.20 -9.82
CA GLN A 381 -8.18 1.17 -8.65
C GLN A 381 -8.81 2.56 -8.51
N PRO A 382 -10.14 2.71 -8.62
CA PRO A 382 -10.79 4.02 -8.48
C PRO A 382 -10.68 4.55 -7.05
N PRO A 383 -10.87 5.86 -6.82
CA PRO A 383 -11.01 6.41 -5.48
C PRO A 383 -12.14 5.74 -4.72
N HIS A 384 -11.98 5.61 -3.41
CA HIS A 384 -13.02 5.14 -2.50
C HIS A 384 -13.31 6.22 -1.47
N TYR A 385 -14.60 6.52 -1.22
CA TYR A 385 -14.98 7.62 -0.34
C TYR A 385 -16.31 7.38 0.33
N VAL A 386 -16.35 7.60 1.64
CA VAL A 386 -17.57 7.69 2.45
C VAL A 386 -17.57 9.06 3.14
N ASP A 387 -18.69 9.79 3.12
CA ASP A 387 -18.76 11.10 3.79
C ASP A 387 -18.45 10.95 5.28
N LYS A 388 -17.52 11.75 5.80
CA LYS A 388 -17.17 11.74 7.22
C LYS A 388 -18.37 12.00 8.15
N ASN A 389 -19.40 12.69 7.67
CA ASN A 389 -20.63 12.97 8.41
C ASN A 389 -21.68 11.85 8.27
N ASP A 390 -21.40 10.80 7.50
CA ASP A 390 -22.29 9.64 7.43
C ASP A 390 -22.53 9.07 8.83
N PRO A 391 -23.78 8.76 9.22
CA PRO A 391 -24.09 8.19 10.53
C PRO A 391 -23.26 6.96 10.88
N PHE A 392 -22.91 6.15 9.90
CA PHE A 392 -22.02 5.01 10.06
C PHE A 392 -20.62 5.43 10.54
N VAL A 393 -19.98 6.37 9.83
CA VAL A 393 -18.65 6.91 10.19
C VAL A 393 -18.70 7.55 11.58
N GLN A 394 -19.73 8.34 11.84
CA GLN A 394 -19.90 9.03 13.13
C GLN A 394 -20.07 8.07 14.31
N LYS A 395 -20.72 6.91 14.13
CA LYS A 395 -20.81 5.87 15.16
C LYS A 395 -19.43 5.26 15.45
N LEU A 396 -18.62 4.96 14.42
CA LEU A 396 -17.24 4.46 14.59
C LEU A 396 -16.36 5.47 15.35
N VAL A 397 -16.36 6.72 14.89
CA VAL A 397 -15.57 7.81 15.51
C VAL A 397 -16.02 8.07 16.96
N THR A 398 -17.32 7.97 17.25
CA THR A 398 -17.86 8.11 18.60
C THR A 398 -17.34 6.99 19.52
N ALA A 399 -17.34 5.73 19.05
CA ALA A 399 -16.80 4.62 19.81
C ALA A 399 -15.31 4.81 20.12
N TYR A 400 -14.52 5.25 19.13
CA TYR A 400 -13.12 5.59 19.35
C TYR A 400 -12.93 6.69 20.40
N ARG A 401 -13.64 7.82 20.25
CA ARG A 401 -13.57 8.97 21.18
C ARG A 401 -13.97 8.60 22.60
N ASN A 402 -14.99 7.78 22.77
CA ASN A 402 -15.45 7.32 24.08
C ASN A 402 -14.41 6.45 24.81
N GLN A 403 -13.64 5.64 24.07
CA GLN A 403 -12.63 4.75 24.65
C GLN A 403 -11.28 5.42 24.88
N THR A 404 -10.96 6.47 24.10
CA THR A 404 -9.63 7.10 24.10
C THR A 404 -9.60 8.50 24.66
N ASN A 405 -10.71 9.25 24.63
CA ASN A 405 -10.82 10.70 24.79
C ASN A 405 -10.01 11.50 23.74
N ASP A 406 -9.55 10.87 22.66
CA ASP A 406 -8.94 11.54 21.53
C ASP A 406 -10.04 12.07 20.60
N MET A 407 -9.98 13.35 20.29
CA MET A 407 -10.99 14.07 19.48
C MET A 407 -10.53 14.27 18.04
N THR A 408 -9.50 13.56 17.59
CA THR A 408 -9.02 13.61 16.20
C THR A 408 -10.17 13.32 15.22
N GLU A 409 -10.22 14.10 14.15
CA GLU A 409 -11.23 13.94 13.10
C GLU A 409 -10.85 12.79 12.15
N PRO A 410 -11.85 12.10 11.56
CA PRO A 410 -11.58 11.14 10.48
C PRO A 410 -10.93 11.85 9.29
N TYR A 411 -10.09 11.14 8.57
CA TYR A 411 -9.27 11.70 7.50
C TYR A 411 -9.20 10.79 6.28
N THR A 412 -8.54 11.25 5.23
CA THR A 412 -8.34 10.52 3.98
C THR A 412 -6.85 10.26 3.75
N ILE A 413 -6.52 9.22 3.03
CA ILE A 413 -5.13 8.85 2.72
C ILE A 413 -4.89 8.72 1.21
N GLY A 414 -3.62 8.82 0.85
CA GLY A 414 -3.17 8.49 -0.51
C GLY A 414 -2.98 7.00 -0.75
N GLY A 415 -3.03 6.18 0.32
CA GLY A 415 -2.94 4.72 0.27
C GLY A 415 -4.26 4.04 -0.05
N GLY A 416 -4.27 2.71 0.05
CA GLY A 416 -5.47 1.89 -0.08
C GLY A 416 -5.42 0.77 0.93
N THR A 417 -6.58 0.41 1.46
CA THR A 417 -6.80 -0.70 2.37
C THR A 417 -7.89 -1.63 1.83
N TYR A 418 -8.11 -2.73 2.48
CA TYR A 418 -9.24 -3.62 2.16
C TYR A 418 -10.61 -2.92 2.18
N ALA A 419 -10.77 -1.82 2.91
CA ALA A 419 -12.02 -1.10 3.03
C ALA A 419 -12.65 -0.72 1.67
N ARG A 420 -11.82 -0.45 0.65
CA ARG A 420 -12.29 -0.12 -0.71
C ARG A 420 -12.97 -1.26 -1.47
N ASN A 421 -12.88 -2.49 -0.98
CA ASN A 421 -13.62 -3.62 -1.55
C ASN A 421 -15.10 -3.65 -1.13
N LEU A 422 -15.48 -2.84 -0.15
CA LEU A 422 -16.85 -2.67 0.29
C LEU A 422 -17.47 -1.44 -0.38
N ASP A 423 -18.69 -1.54 -0.89
CA ASP A 423 -19.40 -0.40 -1.49
C ASP A 423 -19.52 0.78 -0.51
N LYS A 424 -19.71 0.50 0.77
CA LYS A 424 -19.71 1.47 1.87
C LYS A 424 -18.79 0.99 2.97
N GLY A 425 -17.49 1.14 2.76
CA GLY A 425 -16.44 0.70 3.67
C GLY A 425 -15.51 1.84 4.11
N VAL A 426 -14.94 1.70 5.29
CA VAL A 426 -13.89 2.59 5.83
C VAL A 426 -12.82 1.77 6.52
N ALA A 427 -11.59 2.28 6.60
CA ALA A 427 -10.58 1.66 7.47
C ALA A 427 -10.72 2.24 8.89
N PHE A 428 -10.62 1.36 9.91
CA PHE A 428 -10.92 1.73 11.29
C PHE A 428 -9.99 0.99 12.27
N GLY A 429 -8.83 1.57 12.52
CA GLY A 429 -7.79 1.01 13.40
C GLY A 429 -7.06 -0.18 12.75
N ALA A 430 -6.14 -0.89 13.47
CA ALA A 430 -5.97 -0.81 14.93
C ALA A 430 -4.78 0.04 15.43
N MET A 431 -4.05 0.72 14.56
CA MET A 431 -2.95 1.58 15.03
C MET A 431 -3.47 2.86 15.69
N PHE A 432 -2.82 3.24 16.79
CA PHE A 432 -3.08 4.49 17.52
C PHE A 432 -2.02 5.53 17.16
N SER A 433 -2.30 6.81 17.36
CA SER A 433 -1.38 7.90 17.06
C SER A 433 -0.07 7.86 17.87
N ASP A 434 -0.03 7.12 18.99
CA ASP A 434 1.16 6.87 19.81
C ASP A 434 1.83 5.50 19.49
N SER A 435 1.35 4.78 18.49
CA SER A 435 1.95 3.53 18.02
C SER A 435 3.21 3.81 17.22
N GLU A 436 4.23 2.98 17.40
CA GLU A 436 5.34 2.91 16.47
C GLU A 436 4.88 2.12 15.23
N ASP A 437 5.06 2.70 14.05
CA ASP A 437 4.74 1.99 12.80
C ASP A 437 5.86 0.99 12.46
N LEU A 438 5.61 -0.25 12.81
CA LEU A 438 6.47 -1.40 12.54
C LEU A 438 5.85 -2.39 11.55
N MET A 439 4.77 -2.02 10.87
CA MET A 439 4.22 -2.82 9.79
C MET A 439 5.31 -3.12 8.77
N HIS A 440 5.42 -4.37 8.36
CA HIS A 440 6.45 -4.88 7.42
C HIS A 440 7.90 -4.75 7.91
N GLN A 441 8.13 -4.30 9.16
CA GLN A 441 9.47 -4.17 9.74
C GLN A 441 9.84 -5.41 10.58
N LYS A 442 11.14 -5.56 10.83
CA LYS A 442 11.64 -6.53 11.81
C LYS A 442 11.21 -6.16 13.23
N ASN A 443 11.07 -7.16 14.08
CA ASN A 443 10.65 -6.99 15.48
C ASN A 443 9.28 -6.30 15.63
N GLU A 444 8.39 -6.49 14.66
CA GLU A 444 7.00 -6.05 14.74
C GLU A 444 6.37 -6.51 16.05
N TYR A 445 5.67 -5.61 16.74
CA TYR A 445 4.98 -5.92 17.98
C TYR A 445 3.70 -5.10 18.14
N ILE A 446 2.75 -5.64 18.91
CA ILE A 446 1.62 -4.91 19.44
C ILE A 446 1.69 -4.87 20.96
N THR A 447 1.44 -3.73 21.60
CA THR A 447 1.31 -3.72 23.04
C THR A 447 -0.03 -4.33 23.46
N LYS A 448 -0.07 -5.02 24.60
CA LYS A 448 -1.32 -5.55 25.15
C LYS A 448 -2.35 -4.46 25.36
N LYS A 449 -1.91 -3.27 25.78
CA LYS A 449 -2.76 -2.09 25.92
C LYS A 449 -3.43 -1.69 24.60
N GLN A 450 -2.68 -1.66 23.49
CA GLN A 450 -3.22 -1.37 22.15
C GLN A 450 -4.23 -2.44 21.72
N LEU A 451 -3.87 -3.71 21.85
CA LEU A 451 -4.74 -4.85 21.49
C LEU A 451 -6.07 -4.79 22.23
N PHE A 452 -6.06 -4.61 23.56
CA PHE A 452 -7.27 -4.57 24.39
C PHE A 452 -8.07 -3.29 24.19
N ASN A 453 -7.41 -2.15 23.95
CA ASN A 453 -8.10 -0.92 23.61
C ASN A 453 -8.79 -1.03 22.23
N ALA A 454 -8.12 -1.59 21.22
CA ALA A 454 -8.72 -1.84 19.91
C ALA A 454 -9.93 -2.77 20.02
N THR A 455 -9.81 -3.87 20.79
CA THR A 455 -10.95 -4.77 21.08
C THR A 455 -12.10 -4.01 21.73
N SER A 456 -11.83 -3.10 22.67
CA SER A 456 -12.86 -2.31 23.34
C SER A 456 -13.55 -1.31 22.43
N ILE A 457 -12.81 -0.72 21.50
CA ILE A 457 -13.33 0.20 20.48
C ILE A 457 -14.23 -0.56 19.50
N TYR A 458 -13.77 -1.70 18.98
CA TYR A 458 -14.57 -2.54 18.09
C TYR A 458 -15.83 -3.07 18.77
N LEU A 459 -15.73 -3.46 20.03
CA LEU A 459 -16.86 -3.91 20.83
C LEU A 459 -17.96 -2.83 20.94
N GLU A 460 -17.60 -1.58 21.26
CA GLU A 460 -18.54 -0.47 21.30
C GLU A 460 -19.07 -0.12 19.90
N ALA A 461 -18.21 -0.09 18.88
CA ALA A 461 -18.59 0.23 17.52
C ALA A 461 -19.61 -0.79 16.95
N ILE A 462 -19.33 -2.08 17.11
CA ILE A 462 -20.24 -3.16 16.64
C ILE A 462 -21.56 -3.11 17.42
N TYR A 463 -21.50 -2.88 18.73
CA TYR A 463 -22.73 -2.73 19.55
C TYR A 463 -23.58 -1.56 19.03
N SER A 464 -22.98 -0.40 18.83
CA SER A 464 -23.70 0.78 18.33
C SER A 464 -24.26 0.60 16.91
N LEU A 465 -23.57 -0.17 16.05
CA LEU A 465 -23.99 -0.40 14.67
C LEU A 465 -25.03 -1.51 14.52
N CYS A 466 -24.96 -2.55 15.37
CA CYS A 466 -25.69 -3.80 15.16
C CYS A 466 -26.71 -4.14 16.25
N VAL A 467 -26.73 -3.41 17.37
CA VAL A 467 -27.61 -3.68 18.53
C VAL A 467 -28.47 -2.47 18.89
N GLU A 468 -27.90 -1.28 18.88
CA GLU A 468 -28.66 -0.04 19.12
C GLU A 468 -29.52 0.35 17.90
N GLU A 469 -30.66 1.03 18.14
CA GLU A 469 -31.55 1.54 17.09
C GLU A 469 -30.97 2.78 16.38
#